data_7d9958fa4c129e81687e5c24a6d427fe
#
_entry.id   7d9958fa4c129e81687e5c24a6d427fe
#
_cell.length_a   1.000
_cell.length_b   1.000
_cell.length_c   1.000
_cell.angle_alpha   90.00
_cell.angle_beta   90.00
_cell.angle_gamma   90.00
#
_symmetry.space_group_name_H-M   'P 1'
#
loop_
_entity.id
_entity.type
_entity.pdbx_description
1 polymer ?
#
loop_
_entity_poly.entity_id
_entity_poly.type
_entity_poly.pdbx_seq_one_letter_code
_entity_poly.pdbx_strand_id
1 'polypeptide(L)'
;FRLDPTVRFGTFAILIGSFLEGLSSFGADQVAVQRYISARDARTSQVGFVVSQLGMLIVIPGLLAIGMGLFSYFHHHPDMLSDVAVAELQNSESSKVAAVRTRLAAAGVPSGDQAIATYYSSHPRELHADIVTLGLNDQALPRFVRLKFPPGVVGLLVAALMAATMSRVDSGIHSITTTLIVDFRDRLVPTWRPRTEAGEMLVARV
;
A
#
# COMPACT_ATOMS: atom_id res chain seq x y z
N PHE A 1 -6.91 -23.25 -10.79
CA PHE A 1 -6.98 -22.21 -11.84
C PHE A 1 -8.42 -22.09 -12.30
N ARG A 2 -9.11 -21.00 -11.94
CA ARG A 2 -10.45 -20.69 -12.46
C ARG A 2 -10.30 -19.62 -13.54
N LEU A 3 -10.63 -19.98 -14.78
CA LEU A 3 -10.63 -19.06 -15.93
C LEU A 3 -11.96 -18.28 -16.04
N ASP A 4 -12.77 -18.28 -15.01
CA ASP A 4 -14.05 -17.59 -14.98
C ASP A 4 -13.82 -16.07 -14.84
N PRO A 5 -14.22 -15.25 -15.82
CA PRO A 5 -13.99 -13.80 -15.79
C PRO A 5 -14.85 -13.08 -14.74
N THR A 6 -15.86 -13.73 -14.19
CA THR A 6 -16.77 -13.14 -13.19
C THR A 6 -16.25 -13.28 -11.76
N VAL A 7 -15.24 -14.12 -11.54
CA VAL A 7 -14.66 -14.34 -10.21
C VAL A 7 -13.63 -13.23 -9.91
N ARG A 8 -13.91 -12.42 -8.90
CA ARG A 8 -12.97 -11.46 -8.34
C ARG A 8 -11.69 -12.20 -7.93
N PHE A 9 -10.54 -11.81 -8.48
CA PHE A 9 -9.26 -12.52 -8.37
C PHE A 9 -9.17 -13.85 -9.16
N GLY A 10 -9.98 -14.04 -10.20
CA GLY A 10 -9.78 -15.11 -11.16
C GLY A 10 -8.44 -14.94 -11.92
N THR A 11 -7.87 -16.05 -12.42
CA THR A 11 -6.59 -16.04 -13.16
C THR A 11 -6.61 -15.02 -14.32
N PHE A 12 -7.74 -14.89 -15.02
CA PHE A 12 -7.91 -13.95 -16.11
C PHE A 12 -7.84 -12.48 -15.65
N ALA A 13 -8.53 -12.15 -14.53
CA ALA A 13 -8.52 -10.81 -13.96
C ALA A 13 -7.12 -10.42 -13.47
N ILE A 14 -6.39 -11.37 -12.87
CA ILE A 14 -5.01 -11.15 -12.43
C ILE A 14 -4.07 -10.91 -13.63
N LEU A 15 -4.16 -11.73 -14.68
CA LEU A 15 -3.30 -11.59 -15.86
C LEU A 15 -3.54 -10.26 -16.58
N ILE A 16 -4.79 -9.90 -16.84
CA ILE A 16 -5.12 -8.63 -17.49
C ILE A 16 -4.78 -7.45 -16.59
N GLY A 17 -5.12 -7.52 -15.30
CA GLY A 17 -4.81 -6.48 -14.34
C GLY A 17 -3.30 -6.24 -14.23
N SER A 18 -2.49 -7.29 -14.10
CA SER A 18 -1.03 -7.18 -14.04
C SER A 18 -0.43 -6.67 -15.35
N PHE A 19 -1.00 -7.05 -16.49
CA PHE A 19 -0.58 -6.52 -17.78
C PHE A 19 -0.87 -5.02 -17.92
N LEU A 20 -2.08 -4.59 -17.57
CA LEU A 20 -2.45 -3.18 -17.63
C LEU A 20 -1.66 -2.34 -16.63
N GLU A 21 -1.43 -2.87 -15.42
CA GLU A 21 -0.59 -2.23 -14.41
C GLU A 21 0.86 -2.07 -14.92
N GLY A 22 1.43 -3.13 -15.49
CA GLY A 22 2.75 -3.10 -16.08
C GLY A 22 2.84 -2.07 -17.23
N LEU A 23 1.85 -2.03 -18.11
CA LEU A 23 1.78 -1.06 -19.20
C LEU A 23 1.70 0.38 -18.67
N SER A 24 0.92 0.62 -17.64
CA SER A 24 0.82 1.92 -16.98
C SER A 24 2.13 2.31 -16.28
N SER A 25 2.71 1.43 -15.51
CA SER A 25 3.90 1.71 -14.68
C SER A 25 5.18 1.89 -15.51
N PHE A 26 5.32 1.18 -16.63
CA PHE A 26 6.52 1.23 -17.47
C PHE A 26 6.36 2.04 -18.74
N GLY A 27 5.14 2.23 -19.24
CA GLY A 27 4.87 2.91 -20.50
C GLY A 27 4.25 4.30 -20.35
N ALA A 28 3.46 4.55 -19.32
CA ALA A 28 2.74 5.81 -19.13
C ALA A 28 3.25 6.64 -17.91
N ASP A 29 4.00 6.03 -16.99
CA ASP A 29 4.59 6.76 -15.88
C ASP A 29 5.66 7.72 -16.39
N GLN A 30 5.42 9.02 -16.21
CA GLN A 30 6.32 10.06 -16.70
C GLN A 30 7.73 9.94 -16.08
N VAL A 31 7.87 9.51 -14.84
CA VAL A 31 9.17 9.34 -14.19
C VAL A 31 9.95 8.19 -14.84
N ALA A 32 9.29 7.09 -15.18
CA ALA A 32 9.89 5.98 -15.89
C ALA A 32 10.31 6.39 -17.31
N VAL A 33 9.43 7.07 -18.05
CA VAL A 33 9.68 7.56 -19.41
C VAL A 33 10.83 8.57 -19.42
N GLN A 34 10.88 9.53 -18.50
CA GLN A 34 11.97 10.49 -18.38
C GLN A 34 13.33 9.81 -18.15
N ARG A 35 13.38 8.75 -17.34
CA ARG A 35 14.61 7.97 -17.13
C ARG A 35 15.10 7.31 -18.41
N TYR A 36 14.19 6.81 -19.26
CA TYR A 36 14.55 6.19 -20.52
C TYR A 36 15.04 7.22 -21.54
N ILE A 37 14.38 8.38 -21.61
CA ILE A 37 14.76 9.47 -22.53
C ILE A 37 16.07 10.15 -22.09
N SER A 38 16.32 10.26 -20.78
CA SER A 38 17.55 10.87 -20.24
C SER A 38 18.77 9.96 -20.35
N ALA A 39 18.62 8.70 -20.71
CA ALA A 39 19.72 7.79 -20.91
C ALA A 39 20.54 8.19 -22.15
N ARG A 40 21.87 8.12 -22.03
CA ARG A 40 22.80 8.52 -23.08
C ARG A 40 22.63 7.70 -24.38
N ASP A 41 22.28 6.44 -24.23
CA ASP A 41 22.07 5.50 -25.35
C ASP A 41 21.02 4.43 -24.96
N ALA A 42 20.46 3.78 -25.94
CA ALA A 42 19.44 2.73 -25.77
C ALA A 42 19.95 1.56 -24.92
N ARG A 43 21.24 1.23 -25.01
CA ARG A 43 21.86 0.16 -24.24
C ARG A 43 21.88 0.48 -22.75
N THR A 44 22.24 1.72 -22.38
CA THR A 44 22.23 2.17 -20.98
C THR A 44 20.82 2.12 -20.41
N SER A 45 19.80 2.52 -21.18
CA SER A 45 18.39 2.42 -20.77
C SER A 45 17.97 0.97 -20.55
N GLN A 46 18.32 0.05 -21.46
CA GLN A 46 18.01 -1.37 -21.34
C GLN A 46 18.69 -2.02 -20.12
N VAL A 47 19.98 -1.72 -19.90
CA VAL A 47 20.72 -2.21 -18.75
C VAL A 47 20.10 -1.70 -17.44
N GLY A 48 19.76 -0.41 -17.38
CA GLY A 48 19.08 0.18 -16.23
C GLY A 48 17.73 -0.49 -15.93
N PHE A 49 16.95 -0.81 -16.97
CA PHE A 49 15.70 -1.55 -16.82
C PHE A 49 15.95 -2.96 -16.25
N VAL A 50 16.88 -3.71 -16.82
CA VAL A 50 17.21 -5.08 -16.34
C VAL A 50 17.68 -5.06 -14.87
N VAL A 51 18.56 -4.12 -14.51
CA VAL A 51 19.04 -3.97 -13.13
C VAL A 51 17.87 -3.65 -12.18
N SER A 52 16.94 -2.79 -12.62
CA SER A 52 15.73 -2.49 -11.82
C SER A 52 14.85 -3.72 -11.63
N GLN A 53 14.66 -4.55 -12.67
CA GLN A 53 13.89 -5.79 -12.57
C GLN A 53 14.56 -6.83 -11.65
N LEU A 54 15.89 -6.94 -11.70
CA LEU A 54 16.64 -7.81 -10.77
C LEU A 54 16.52 -7.33 -9.33
N GLY A 55 16.52 -6.01 -9.10
CA GLY A 55 16.23 -5.44 -7.78
C GLY A 55 14.84 -5.82 -7.27
N MET A 56 13.81 -5.72 -8.12
CA MET A 56 12.44 -6.15 -7.78
C MET A 56 12.36 -7.64 -7.42
N LEU A 57 13.13 -8.49 -8.11
CA LEU A 57 13.18 -9.93 -7.82
C LEU A 57 13.70 -10.24 -6.41
N ILE A 58 14.47 -9.36 -5.80
CA ILE A 58 14.95 -9.48 -4.42
C ILE A 58 13.95 -8.85 -3.43
N VAL A 59 13.45 -7.67 -3.77
CA VAL A 59 12.57 -6.88 -2.88
C VAL A 59 11.22 -7.57 -2.67
N ILE A 60 10.59 -8.08 -3.72
CA ILE A 60 9.25 -8.69 -3.62
C ILE A 60 9.26 -9.94 -2.72
N PRO A 61 10.16 -10.93 -2.89
CA PRO A 61 10.26 -12.05 -1.97
C PRO A 61 10.64 -11.62 -0.54
N GLY A 62 11.47 -10.60 -0.39
CA GLY A 62 11.81 -10.02 0.91
C GLY A 62 10.58 -9.48 1.64
N LEU A 63 9.74 -8.71 0.97
CA LEU A 63 8.49 -8.21 1.53
C LEU A 63 7.51 -9.34 1.85
N LEU A 64 7.42 -10.36 0.97
CA LEU A 64 6.60 -11.53 1.22
C LEU A 64 7.08 -12.30 2.46
N ALA A 65 8.40 -12.48 2.61
CA ALA A 65 8.98 -13.13 3.78
C ALA A 65 8.68 -12.35 5.09
N ILE A 66 8.74 -11.02 5.06
CA ILE A 66 8.33 -10.16 6.19
C ILE A 66 6.84 -10.37 6.51
N GLY A 67 5.97 -10.38 5.50
CA GLY A 67 4.54 -10.64 5.67
C GLY A 67 4.25 -12.01 6.28
N MET A 68 4.91 -13.06 5.78
CA MET A 68 4.78 -14.41 6.33
C MET A 68 5.33 -14.51 7.76
N GLY A 69 6.46 -13.85 8.03
CA GLY A 69 7.04 -13.78 9.38
C GLY A 69 6.10 -13.09 10.37
N LEU A 70 5.49 -11.99 9.95
CA LEU A 70 4.51 -11.24 10.76
C LEU A 70 3.26 -12.10 11.03
N PHE A 71 2.74 -12.79 10.01
CA PHE A 71 1.63 -13.72 10.15
C PHE A 71 1.95 -14.83 11.15
N SER A 72 3.10 -15.50 10.99
CA SER A 72 3.56 -16.55 11.90
C SER A 72 3.73 -16.03 13.33
N TYR A 73 4.30 -14.83 13.48
CA TYR A 73 4.48 -14.21 14.78
C TYR A 73 3.15 -14.00 15.52
N PHE A 74 2.17 -13.38 14.89
CA PHE A 74 0.86 -13.15 15.50
C PHE A 74 0.02 -14.42 15.66
N HIS A 75 0.29 -15.44 14.87
CA HIS A 75 -0.33 -16.75 15.07
C HIS A 75 0.12 -17.40 16.40
N HIS A 76 1.38 -17.18 16.81
CA HIS A 76 1.92 -17.69 18.08
C HIS A 76 1.72 -16.73 19.26
N HIS A 77 1.39 -15.46 19.01
CA HIS A 77 1.15 -14.42 20.02
C HIS A 77 -0.20 -13.72 19.78
N PRO A 78 -1.31 -14.46 19.92
CA PRO A 78 -2.65 -13.91 19.65
C PRO A 78 -3.04 -12.78 20.61
N ASP A 79 -2.49 -12.80 21.84
CA ASP A 79 -2.69 -11.78 22.87
C ASP A 79 -2.37 -10.35 22.36
N MET A 80 -1.39 -10.22 21.47
CA MET A 80 -0.98 -8.91 20.95
C MET A 80 -1.95 -8.28 19.94
N LEU A 81 -2.85 -9.09 19.35
CA LEU A 81 -3.89 -8.60 18.42
C LEU A 81 -5.27 -8.58 19.10
N SER A 82 -5.46 -9.28 20.23
CA SER A 82 -6.72 -9.30 20.97
C SER A 82 -7.13 -7.91 21.40
N ASP A 83 -6.19 -7.09 21.91
CA ASP A 83 -6.45 -5.71 22.32
C ASP A 83 -7.00 -4.84 21.18
N VAL A 84 -6.48 -5.04 19.97
CA VAL A 84 -6.93 -4.28 18.79
C VAL A 84 -8.33 -4.70 18.39
N ALA A 85 -8.62 -6.00 18.41
CA ALA A 85 -9.95 -6.53 18.12
C ALA A 85 -10.97 -6.09 19.18
N VAL A 86 -10.61 -6.13 20.46
CA VAL A 86 -11.46 -5.66 21.56
C VAL A 86 -11.75 -4.17 21.44
N ALA A 87 -10.72 -3.34 21.18
CA ALA A 87 -10.88 -1.90 21.00
C ALA A 87 -11.82 -1.56 19.83
N GLU A 88 -11.70 -2.27 18.71
CA GLU A 88 -12.60 -2.07 17.57
C GLU A 88 -14.03 -2.52 17.87
N LEU A 89 -14.18 -3.63 18.57
CA LEU A 89 -15.50 -4.11 19.00
C LEU A 89 -16.20 -3.15 19.97
N GLN A 90 -15.48 -2.33 20.72
CA GLN A 90 -16.06 -1.36 21.64
C GLN A 90 -16.37 -0.01 20.97
N ASN A 91 -15.50 0.44 20.10
CA ASN A 91 -15.53 1.81 19.55
C ASN A 91 -16.23 1.96 18.21
N SER A 92 -16.57 0.87 17.53
CA SER A 92 -17.16 0.91 16.20
C SER A 92 -18.57 0.31 16.18
N GLU A 93 -19.49 0.93 15.45
CA GLU A 93 -20.87 0.45 15.22
C GLU A 93 -21.07 -0.09 13.80
N SER A 94 -20.01 -0.56 13.14
CA SER A 94 -20.13 -1.10 11.78
C SER A 94 -20.94 -2.41 11.77
N SER A 95 -21.57 -2.72 10.62
CA SER A 95 -22.28 -3.99 10.42
C SER A 95 -21.40 -5.22 10.65
N LYS A 96 -20.10 -5.10 10.37
CA LYS A 96 -19.11 -6.14 10.61
C LYS A 96 -18.89 -6.38 12.10
N VAL A 97 -18.80 -5.31 12.88
CA VAL A 97 -18.69 -5.39 14.35
C VAL A 97 -19.94 -6.02 14.95
N ALA A 98 -21.12 -5.64 14.48
CA ALA A 98 -22.38 -6.25 14.92
C ALA A 98 -22.40 -7.77 14.65
N ALA A 99 -21.94 -8.22 13.48
CA ALA A 99 -21.85 -9.63 13.13
C ALA A 99 -20.88 -10.40 14.07
N VAL A 100 -19.72 -9.83 14.37
CA VAL A 100 -18.74 -10.45 15.27
C VAL A 100 -19.28 -10.49 16.71
N ARG A 101 -19.90 -9.42 17.20
CA ARG A 101 -20.55 -9.39 18.53
C ARG A 101 -21.64 -10.45 18.64
N THR A 102 -22.50 -10.60 17.64
CA THR A 102 -23.55 -11.63 17.62
C THR A 102 -22.96 -13.03 17.68
N ARG A 103 -21.87 -13.27 16.97
CA ARG A 103 -21.17 -14.55 16.98
C ARG A 103 -20.56 -14.85 18.37
N LEU A 104 -19.87 -13.87 18.97
CA LEU A 104 -19.31 -14.00 20.31
C LEU A 104 -20.39 -14.25 21.37
N ALA A 105 -21.52 -13.56 21.28
CA ALA A 105 -22.67 -13.78 22.15
C ALA A 105 -23.24 -15.19 21.98
N ALA A 106 -23.34 -15.69 20.73
CA ALA A 106 -23.78 -17.07 20.46
C ALA A 106 -22.79 -18.12 21.01
N ALA A 107 -21.50 -17.78 21.08
CA ALA A 107 -20.47 -18.61 21.73
C ALA A 107 -20.47 -18.50 23.27
N GLY A 108 -21.37 -17.72 23.85
CA GLY A 108 -21.49 -17.54 25.30
C GLY A 108 -20.41 -16.63 25.91
N VAL A 109 -19.74 -15.82 25.09
CA VAL A 109 -18.70 -14.90 25.57
C VAL A 109 -19.36 -13.63 26.09
N PRO A 110 -19.12 -13.24 27.37
CA PRO A 110 -19.64 -11.98 27.91
C PRO A 110 -19.08 -10.77 27.16
N SER A 111 -19.84 -9.68 27.10
CA SER A 111 -19.46 -8.46 26.37
C SER A 111 -18.34 -7.64 27.02
N GLY A 112 -17.68 -8.17 28.06
CA GLY A 112 -16.57 -7.49 28.76
C GLY A 112 -15.23 -7.68 28.06
N ASP A 113 -14.39 -6.63 28.07
CA ASP A 113 -13.07 -6.61 27.40
C ASP A 113 -12.19 -7.78 27.81
N GLN A 114 -12.10 -8.06 29.10
CA GLN A 114 -11.30 -9.17 29.63
C GLN A 114 -11.84 -10.53 29.19
N ALA A 115 -13.16 -10.70 29.13
CA ALA A 115 -13.77 -11.96 28.70
C ALA A 115 -13.49 -12.22 27.21
N ILE A 116 -13.61 -11.19 26.36
CA ILE A 116 -13.32 -11.28 24.94
C ILE A 116 -11.81 -11.53 24.71
N ALA A 117 -10.93 -10.82 25.42
CA ALA A 117 -9.49 -11.02 25.33
C ALA A 117 -9.08 -12.43 25.78
N THR A 118 -9.66 -12.95 26.86
CA THR A 118 -9.42 -14.32 27.36
C THR A 118 -9.93 -15.36 26.36
N TYR A 119 -11.09 -15.13 25.76
CA TYR A 119 -11.62 -16.00 24.72
C TYR A 119 -10.68 -16.08 23.52
N TYR A 120 -10.22 -14.93 23.02
CA TYR A 120 -9.29 -14.87 21.90
C TYR A 120 -7.92 -15.49 22.18
N SER A 121 -7.41 -15.40 23.42
CA SER A 121 -6.16 -16.05 23.79
C SER A 121 -6.24 -17.58 23.71
N SER A 122 -7.41 -18.14 23.97
CA SER A 122 -7.67 -19.59 23.88
C SER A 122 -8.12 -20.04 22.49
N HIS A 123 -8.58 -19.11 21.63
CA HIS A 123 -9.13 -19.38 20.30
C HIS A 123 -8.42 -18.55 19.19
N PRO A 124 -7.12 -18.74 18.94
CA PRO A 124 -6.35 -17.90 18.02
C PRO A 124 -6.85 -17.94 16.57
N ARG A 125 -7.47 -19.04 16.14
CA ARG A 125 -8.06 -19.15 14.80
C ARG A 125 -9.28 -18.25 14.62
N GLU A 126 -10.07 -18.11 15.67
CA GLU A 126 -11.26 -17.26 15.65
C GLU A 126 -10.87 -15.78 15.71
N LEU A 127 -9.89 -15.43 16.54
CA LEU A 127 -9.30 -14.09 16.53
C LEU A 127 -8.81 -13.71 15.12
N HIS A 128 -8.12 -14.60 14.43
CA HIS A 128 -7.65 -14.37 13.05
C HIS A 128 -8.81 -14.15 12.08
N ALA A 129 -9.86 -14.96 12.16
CA ALA A 129 -11.05 -14.81 11.32
C ALA A 129 -11.75 -13.45 11.57
N ASP A 130 -11.81 -13.02 12.84
CA ASP A 130 -12.42 -11.75 13.20
C ASP A 130 -11.58 -10.55 12.79
N ILE A 131 -10.26 -10.61 12.92
CA ILE A 131 -9.34 -9.58 12.42
C ILE A 131 -9.52 -9.38 10.91
N VAL A 132 -9.64 -10.47 10.15
CA VAL A 132 -9.91 -10.40 8.71
C VAL A 132 -11.29 -9.80 8.43
N THR A 133 -12.31 -10.22 9.18
CA THR A 133 -13.69 -9.74 9.01
C THR A 133 -13.82 -8.26 9.33
N LEU A 134 -13.17 -7.82 10.40
CA LEU A 134 -13.13 -6.42 10.84
C LEU A 134 -12.23 -5.55 9.94
N GLY A 135 -11.36 -6.16 9.13
CA GLY A 135 -10.42 -5.44 8.27
C GLY A 135 -9.21 -4.88 9.03
N LEU A 136 -8.84 -5.48 10.15
CA LEU A 136 -7.75 -5.02 11.02
C LEU A 136 -6.37 -5.55 10.62
N ASN A 137 -6.26 -6.28 9.50
CA ASN A 137 -4.99 -6.83 9.01
C ASN A 137 -3.90 -5.76 8.83
N ASP A 138 -4.30 -4.57 8.40
CA ASP A 138 -3.38 -3.46 8.16
C ASP A 138 -2.76 -2.91 9.45
N GLN A 139 -3.35 -3.21 10.60
CA GLN A 139 -2.83 -2.80 11.92
C GLN A 139 -1.74 -3.74 12.45
N ALA A 140 -1.56 -4.93 11.87
CA ALA A 140 -0.60 -5.91 12.35
C ALA A 140 0.85 -5.38 12.31
N LEU A 141 1.28 -4.81 11.17
CA LEU A 141 2.63 -4.27 11.03
C LEU A 141 2.89 -3.04 11.94
N PRO A 142 2.03 -2.01 11.96
CA PRO A 142 2.20 -0.90 12.90
C PRO A 142 2.23 -1.35 14.37
N ARG A 143 1.39 -2.31 14.74
CA ARG A 143 1.36 -2.87 16.09
C ARG A 143 2.66 -3.58 16.46
N PHE A 144 3.15 -4.44 15.56
CA PHE A 144 4.43 -5.13 15.73
C PHE A 144 5.59 -4.15 15.93
N VAL A 145 5.68 -3.14 15.04
CA VAL A 145 6.71 -2.09 15.11
C VAL A 145 6.64 -1.35 16.44
N ARG A 146 5.45 -0.94 16.87
CA ARG A 146 5.26 -0.22 18.14
C ARG A 146 5.66 -1.04 19.36
N LEU A 147 5.40 -2.35 19.36
CA LEU A 147 5.64 -3.22 20.51
C LEU A 147 7.05 -3.77 20.61
N LYS A 148 7.71 -3.98 19.46
CA LYS A 148 8.99 -4.71 19.39
C LYS A 148 10.19 -3.82 19.11
N PHE A 149 9.99 -2.64 18.56
CA PHE A 149 11.09 -1.73 18.25
C PHE A 149 11.25 -0.65 19.30
N PRO A 150 12.48 -0.22 19.61
CA PRO A 150 12.72 0.90 20.52
C PRO A 150 12.18 2.21 19.89
N PRO A 151 11.77 3.19 20.71
CA PRO A 151 11.12 4.43 20.23
C PRO A 151 11.87 5.16 19.12
N GLY A 152 13.21 5.20 19.18
CA GLY A 152 14.02 5.84 18.15
C GLY A 152 13.93 5.16 16.78
N VAL A 153 13.87 3.83 16.74
CA VAL A 153 13.70 3.07 15.48
C VAL A 153 12.28 3.24 14.94
N VAL A 154 11.27 3.29 15.80
CA VAL A 154 9.89 3.59 15.39
C VAL A 154 9.81 4.97 14.74
N GLY A 155 10.42 6.00 15.34
CA GLY A 155 10.49 7.34 14.79
C GLY A 155 11.19 7.39 13.43
N LEU A 156 12.32 6.70 13.28
CA LEU A 156 13.04 6.58 12.01
C LEU A 156 12.19 5.93 10.91
N LEU A 157 11.46 4.88 11.25
CA LEU A 157 10.58 4.18 10.31
C LEU A 157 9.43 5.09 9.86
N VAL A 158 8.80 5.82 10.77
CA VAL A 158 7.76 6.80 10.44
C VAL A 158 8.33 7.91 9.55
N ALA A 159 9.51 8.44 9.88
CA ALA A 159 10.17 9.45 9.05
C ALA A 159 10.50 8.92 7.64
N ALA A 160 10.96 7.68 7.52
CA ALA A 160 11.23 7.04 6.23
C ALA A 160 9.94 6.87 5.40
N LEU A 161 8.84 6.46 6.02
CA LEU A 161 7.54 6.37 5.35
C LEU A 161 7.04 7.73 4.87
N MET A 162 7.18 8.77 5.69
CA MET A 162 6.81 10.14 5.31
C MET A 162 7.67 10.64 4.15
N ALA A 163 8.99 10.41 4.19
CA ALA A 163 9.88 10.79 3.10
C ALA A 163 9.52 10.07 1.78
N ALA A 164 9.21 8.78 1.84
CA ALA A 164 8.76 8.02 0.68
C ALA A 164 7.44 8.54 0.12
N THR A 165 6.50 8.91 0.98
CA THR A 165 5.20 9.47 0.59
C THR A 165 5.39 10.84 -0.07
N MET A 166 6.20 11.73 0.52
CA MET A 166 6.51 13.05 -0.06
C MET A 166 7.14 12.93 -1.45
N SER A 167 8.09 12.00 -1.61
CA SER A 167 8.73 11.75 -2.91
C SER A 167 7.71 11.32 -3.99
N ARG A 168 6.71 10.51 -3.62
CA ARG A 168 5.63 10.10 -4.53
C ARG A 168 4.71 11.26 -4.91
N VAL A 169 4.33 12.09 -3.93
CA VAL A 169 3.49 13.26 -4.14
C VAL A 169 4.20 14.27 -5.05
N ASP A 170 5.47 14.54 -4.80
CA ASP A 170 6.28 15.45 -5.62
C ASP A 170 6.34 15.00 -7.09
N SER A 171 6.64 13.73 -7.33
CA SER A 171 6.61 13.15 -8.69
C SER A 171 5.25 13.26 -9.36
N GLY A 172 4.15 13.06 -8.60
CA GLY A 172 2.78 13.21 -9.09
C GLY A 172 2.45 14.65 -9.48
N ILE A 173 2.83 15.62 -8.67
CA ILE A 173 2.63 17.05 -8.94
C ILE A 173 3.40 17.45 -10.19
N HIS A 174 4.66 17.06 -10.32
CA HIS A 174 5.45 17.34 -11.52
C HIS A 174 4.84 16.74 -12.77
N SER A 175 4.33 15.51 -12.71
CA SER A 175 3.66 14.86 -13.84
C SER A 175 2.40 15.62 -14.27
N ILE A 176 1.54 15.97 -13.32
CA ILE A 176 0.31 16.73 -13.60
C ILE A 176 0.65 18.12 -14.17
N THR A 177 1.61 18.81 -13.58
CA THR A 177 2.04 20.15 -14.02
C THR A 177 2.57 20.10 -15.45
N THR A 178 3.42 19.12 -15.77
CA THR A 178 3.94 18.96 -17.13
C THR A 178 2.83 18.67 -18.13
N THR A 179 1.90 17.78 -17.81
CA THR A 179 0.75 17.47 -18.67
C THR A 179 -0.13 18.71 -18.90
N LEU A 180 -0.42 19.48 -17.84
CA LEU A 180 -1.22 20.70 -17.96
C LEU A 180 -0.52 21.76 -18.81
N ILE A 181 0.79 21.93 -18.65
CA ILE A 181 1.54 22.93 -19.40
C ILE A 181 1.75 22.48 -20.84
N VAL A 182 2.30 21.29 -21.07
CA VAL A 182 2.72 20.83 -22.42
C VAL A 182 1.53 20.39 -23.26
N ASP A 183 0.63 19.56 -22.68
CA ASP A 183 -0.44 18.97 -23.46
C ASP A 183 -1.68 19.86 -23.56
N PHE A 184 -2.04 20.60 -22.51
CA PHE A 184 -3.21 21.45 -22.53
C PHE A 184 -2.88 22.88 -22.93
N ARG A 185 -2.06 23.59 -22.16
CA ARG A 185 -1.76 24.99 -22.44
C ARG A 185 -1.11 25.18 -23.83
N ASP A 186 -0.06 24.46 -24.12
CA ASP A 186 0.74 24.67 -25.32
C ASP A 186 0.07 24.16 -26.60
N ARG A 187 -0.84 23.17 -26.48
CA ARG A 187 -1.63 22.66 -27.61
C ARG A 187 -2.94 23.42 -27.84
N LEU A 188 -3.68 23.73 -26.77
CA LEU A 188 -5.00 24.32 -26.89
C LEU A 188 -4.96 25.85 -26.93
N VAL A 189 -3.97 26.49 -26.28
CA VAL A 189 -3.84 27.95 -26.20
C VAL A 189 -2.40 28.37 -26.51
N PRO A 190 -1.93 28.19 -27.76
CA PRO A 190 -0.55 28.51 -28.13
C PRO A 190 -0.18 29.98 -27.98
N THR A 191 -1.16 30.86 -27.90
CA THR A 191 -0.96 32.31 -27.62
C THR A 191 -0.46 32.61 -26.21
N TRP A 192 -0.60 31.68 -25.28
CA TRP A 192 -0.18 31.82 -23.88
C TRP A 192 1.24 31.29 -23.63
N ARG A 193 1.95 30.86 -24.67
CA ARG A 193 3.36 30.46 -24.51
C ARG A 193 4.21 31.66 -24.12
N PRO A 194 4.94 31.57 -23.00
CA PRO A 194 5.93 32.61 -22.65
C PRO A 194 7.00 32.66 -23.74
N ARG A 195 7.38 33.85 -24.15
CA ARG A 195 8.40 34.06 -25.20
C ARG A 195 9.83 33.96 -24.68
N THR A 196 10.02 33.74 -23.40
CA THR A 196 11.35 33.69 -22.76
C THR A 196 11.42 32.52 -21.77
N GLU A 197 12.62 31.91 -21.67
CA GLU A 197 12.90 30.82 -20.71
C GLU A 197 12.57 31.18 -19.26
N ALA A 198 12.78 32.45 -18.87
CA ALA A 198 12.41 32.96 -17.55
C ALA A 198 10.89 32.94 -17.31
N GLY A 199 10.09 33.18 -18.36
CA GLY A 199 8.65 33.09 -18.30
C GLY A 199 8.16 31.63 -18.16
N GLU A 200 8.81 30.67 -18.80
CA GLU A 200 8.49 29.26 -18.69
C GLU A 200 8.79 28.74 -17.27
N MET A 201 9.92 29.13 -16.69
CA MET A 201 10.25 28.79 -15.29
C MET A 201 9.27 29.40 -14.28
N LEU A 202 8.75 30.59 -14.53
CA LEU A 202 7.76 31.25 -13.66
C LEU A 202 6.43 30.49 -13.68
N VAL A 203 5.97 30.04 -14.83
CA VAL A 203 4.74 29.25 -15.00
C VAL A 203 4.87 27.86 -14.41
N ALA A 204 6.05 27.27 -14.46
CA ALA A 204 6.30 25.95 -13.84
C ALA A 204 6.43 25.98 -12.30
N ARG A 205 6.57 27.18 -11.70
CA ARG A 205 6.68 27.38 -10.23
C ARG A 205 5.34 27.63 -9.54
N VAL A 206 4.27 27.87 -10.27
CA VAL A 206 2.91 28.03 -9.75
C VAL A 206 2.21 26.70 -9.67
#